data_d59f50509a738ef9917854d244bf82e4
#
_entry.id   d59f50509a738ef9917854d244bf82e4
#
_cell.length_a   1.000
_cell.length_b   1.000
_cell.length_c   1.000
_cell.angle_alpha   90.00
_cell.angle_beta   90.00
_cell.angle_gamma   90.00
#
_symmetry.space_group_name_H-M   'P 1'
#
loop_
_entity.id
_entity.type
_entity.pdbx_description
1 polymer ?
#
loop_
_entity_poly.entity_id
_entity_poly.type
_entity_poly.pdbx_seq_one_letter_code
_entity_poly.pdbx_strand_id
1 'polypeptide(L)'
;GYWWSRYWQYSDNELRDLIGQMRSLDIPIDVLIVDMDWHETWSLRRTNAQKDEYGQRIGWTGYTWKEQLFPAPASFFEWCRTENLKTALNLHPASGIQPFEEPYQRFVEAYGWTEKGKSVPFRIDEQKWADAYFDTVLGPFEKIGVDFWWLDWQQWKQSKYTKNLSNTF
;
A
#
# COMPACT_ATOMS: atom_id res chain seq x y z
N GLY A 1 -1.13 0.92 23.09
CA GLY A 1 -0.05 -0.04 22.93
C GLY A 1 1.13 0.55 22.15
N TYR A 2 2.16 -0.24 21.97
CA TYR A 2 3.34 0.18 21.22
C TYR A 2 3.20 -0.21 19.74
N TRP A 3 3.37 0.77 18.86
CA TRP A 3 3.34 0.64 17.41
C TRP A 3 4.76 0.80 16.87
N TRP A 4 5.27 -0.17 16.14
CA TRP A 4 6.60 -0.12 15.55
C TRP A 4 6.52 0.11 14.05
N SER A 5 7.35 1.02 13.56
CA SER A 5 7.54 1.34 12.15
C SER A 5 8.97 1.78 11.89
N ARG A 6 9.50 1.42 10.72
CA ARG A 6 10.77 1.93 10.21
C ARG A 6 10.76 1.91 8.70
N TYR A 7 11.14 3.03 8.08
CA TYR A 7 11.41 3.07 6.65
C TYR A 7 12.69 2.29 6.33
N TRP A 8 12.52 1.06 5.88
CA TRP A 8 13.58 0.14 5.50
C TRP A 8 13.01 -1.00 4.65
N GLN A 9 13.84 -1.60 3.78
CA GLN A 9 13.44 -2.74 2.97
C GLN A 9 13.54 -4.04 3.78
N TYR A 10 12.62 -4.23 4.69
CA TYR A 10 12.50 -5.47 5.45
C TYR A 10 11.87 -6.57 4.61
N SER A 11 12.45 -7.75 4.65
CA SER A 11 11.76 -8.99 4.29
C SER A 11 10.82 -9.44 5.41
N ASP A 12 9.89 -10.32 5.09
CA ASP A 12 9.01 -10.96 6.08
C ASP A 12 9.81 -11.72 7.16
N ASN A 13 10.92 -12.38 6.79
CA ASN A 13 11.80 -13.07 7.72
C ASN A 13 12.51 -12.09 8.67
N GLU A 14 13.05 -10.99 8.17
CA GLU A 14 13.69 -9.98 9.02
C GLU A 14 12.69 -9.34 10.00
N LEU A 15 11.43 -9.15 9.59
CA LEU A 15 10.38 -8.68 10.50
C LEU A 15 10.04 -9.72 11.57
N ARG A 16 10.00 -11.02 11.21
CA ARG A 16 9.82 -12.10 12.19
C ARG A 16 10.95 -12.14 13.21
N ASP A 17 12.18 -12.01 12.77
CA ASP A 17 13.37 -11.96 13.63
C ASP A 17 13.33 -10.75 14.55
N LEU A 18 12.96 -9.58 14.04
CA LEU A 18 12.80 -8.36 14.82
C LEU A 18 11.78 -8.53 15.95
N ILE A 19 10.61 -9.07 15.64
CA ILE A 19 9.57 -9.33 16.66
C ILE A 19 10.05 -10.33 17.68
N GLY A 20 10.72 -11.40 17.25
CA GLY A 20 11.33 -12.39 18.14
C GLY A 20 12.35 -11.76 19.10
N GLN A 21 13.19 -10.85 18.60
CA GLN A 21 14.13 -10.10 19.44
C GLN A 21 13.42 -9.19 20.43
N MET A 22 12.39 -8.46 20.01
CA MET A 22 11.59 -7.63 20.93
C MET A 22 10.96 -8.46 22.04
N ARG A 23 10.37 -9.61 21.72
CA ARG A 23 9.79 -10.52 22.72
C ARG A 23 10.84 -11.06 23.69
N SER A 24 12.02 -11.42 23.21
CA SER A 24 13.12 -11.91 24.06
C SER A 24 13.67 -10.86 25.04
N LEU A 25 13.45 -9.60 24.74
CA LEU A 25 13.84 -8.44 25.56
C LEU A 25 12.67 -7.86 26.39
N ASP A 26 11.55 -8.57 26.45
CA ASP A 26 10.31 -8.12 27.10
C ASP A 26 9.80 -6.75 26.60
N ILE A 27 10.08 -6.40 25.34
CA ILE A 27 9.57 -5.17 24.73
C ILE A 27 8.15 -5.46 24.24
N PRO A 28 7.13 -4.81 24.80
CA PRO A 28 5.76 -4.99 24.35
C PRO A 28 5.56 -4.33 22.99
N ILE A 29 4.98 -5.07 22.06
CA ILE A 29 4.58 -4.57 20.75
C ILE A 29 3.18 -5.07 20.43
N ASP A 30 2.31 -4.17 19.97
CA ASP A 30 0.92 -4.44 19.64
C ASP A 30 0.64 -4.30 18.15
N VAL A 31 1.36 -3.39 17.48
CA VAL A 31 1.15 -3.09 16.05
C VAL A 31 2.48 -3.12 15.31
N LEU A 32 2.52 -3.93 14.27
CA LEU A 32 3.60 -3.95 13.29
C LEU A 32 3.15 -3.19 12.05
N ILE A 33 3.86 -2.09 11.75
CA ILE A 33 3.62 -1.30 10.55
C ILE A 33 4.71 -1.62 9.54
N VAL A 34 4.32 -2.04 8.34
CA VAL A 34 5.24 -2.24 7.22
C VAL A 34 5.20 -1.02 6.33
N ASP A 35 6.35 -0.35 6.20
CA ASP A 35 6.48 0.84 5.37
C ASP A 35 6.51 0.51 3.88
N MET A 36 6.53 1.51 3.02
CA MET A 36 6.22 1.45 1.60
C MET A 36 6.91 0.35 0.78
N ASP A 37 8.02 -0.19 1.24
CA ASP A 37 8.73 -1.26 0.52
C ASP A 37 8.06 -2.65 0.59
N TRP A 38 6.87 -2.75 1.20
CA TRP A 38 6.02 -3.93 1.08
C TRP A 38 5.55 -4.16 -0.37
N HIS A 39 5.40 -3.08 -1.14
CA HIS A 39 5.02 -3.12 -2.54
C HIS A 39 6.22 -2.81 -3.46
N GLU A 40 6.05 -3.08 -4.75
CA GLU A 40 7.02 -2.69 -5.76
C GLU A 40 7.17 -1.17 -5.81
N THR A 41 8.39 -0.72 -5.53
CA THR A 41 8.77 0.69 -5.50
C THR A 41 9.69 1.04 -6.69
N TRP A 42 10.80 1.72 -6.42
CA TRP A 42 11.77 2.19 -7.43
C TRP A 42 12.52 1.07 -8.16
N SER A 43 12.52 -0.14 -7.62
CA SER A 43 13.19 -1.30 -8.19
C SER A 43 12.48 -1.91 -9.40
N LEU A 44 11.23 -1.56 -9.63
CA LEU A 44 10.61 -1.84 -10.91
C LEU A 44 11.49 -1.30 -12.02
N ARG A 45 11.74 -2.09 -13.04
CA ARG A 45 12.57 -1.86 -14.26
C ARG A 45 12.42 -0.48 -14.91
N ARG A 46 11.95 0.50 -14.17
CA ARG A 46 11.68 1.86 -14.55
C ARG A 46 12.54 2.77 -13.73
N THR A 47 13.22 3.65 -14.40
CA THR A 47 14.12 4.61 -13.78
C THR A 47 13.38 5.49 -12.78
N ASN A 48 14.05 5.88 -11.71
CA ASN A 48 13.56 6.79 -10.66
C ASN A 48 12.98 8.13 -11.15
N ALA A 49 13.10 8.41 -12.45
CA ALA A 49 12.65 9.65 -13.08
C ALA A 49 11.30 9.51 -13.79
N GLN A 50 10.70 8.31 -13.85
CA GLN A 50 9.48 8.13 -14.61
C GLN A 50 8.28 8.72 -13.88
N LYS A 51 7.53 9.50 -14.63
CA LYS A 51 6.22 10.01 -14.27
C LYS A 51 5.17 9.34 -15.16
N ASP A 52 3.97 9.22 -14.62
CA ASP A 52 2.83 8.83 -15.42
C ASP A 52 2.39 9.99 -16.35
N GLU A 53 1.38 9.76 -17.15
CA GLU A 53 0.81 10.74 -18.09
C GLU A 53 0.20 11.96 -17.41
N TYR A 54 -0.01 11.91 -16.11
CA TYR A 54 -0.49 13.02 -15.28
C TYR A 54 0.63 13.72 -14.49
N GLY A 55 1.88 13.32 -14.74
CA GLY A 55 3.05 13.90 -14.11
C GLY A 55 3.30 13.45 -12.68
N GLN A 56 2.62 12.40 -12.21
CA GLN A 56 2.87 11.79 -10.91
C GLN A 56 4.09 10.88 -10.98
N ARG A 57 4.91 10.90 -9.94
CA ARG A 57 6.10 10.06 -9.85
C ARG A 57 5.69 8.61 -9.57
N ILE A 58 6.14 7.70 -10.44
CA ILE A 58 5.92 6.26 -10.27
C ILE A 58 6.84 5.71 -9.17
N GLY A 59 6.32 4.78 -8.36
CA GLY A 59 7.09 4.06 -7.35
C GLY A 59 6.83 4.48 -5.90
N TRP A 60 6.20 5.64 -5.66
CA TRP A 60 5.68 5.97 -4.33
C TRP A 60 4.36 5.23 -4.07
N THR A 61 3.43 5.34 -4.99
CA THR A 61 2.19 4.56 -4.97
C THR A 61 2.46 3.17 -5.48
N GLY A 62 1.92 2.16 -4.81
CA GLY A 62 1.99 0.76 -5.25
C GLY A 62 1.02 -0.13 -4.50
N TYR A 63 0.55 -1.17 -5.21
CA TYR A 63 -0.42 -2.15 -4.72
C TYR A 63 -0.07 -3.58 -5.15
N THR A 64 1.16 -3.78 -5.58
CA THR A 64 1.69 -5.07 -6.01
C THR A 64 2.76 -5.51 -5.03
N TRP A 65 2.62 -6.68 -4.45
CA TRP A 65 3.60 -7.21 -3.50
C TRP A 65 5.00 -7.27 -4.09
N LYS A 66 5.98 -6.84 -3.32
CA LYS A 66 7.39 -7.07 -3.64
C LYS A 66 7.75 -8.49 -3.22
N GLU A 67 7.59 -9.43 -4.16
CA GLU A 67 7.74 -10.87 -3.92
C GLU A 67 9.10 -11.26 -3.31
N GLN A 68 10.15 -10.51 -3.63
CA GLN A 68 11.49 -10.74 -3.05
C GLN A 68 11.53 -10.53 -1.54
N LEU A 69 10.68 -9.65 -1.01
CA LEU A 69 10.59 -9.36 0.43
C LEU A 69 9.44 -10.11 1.08
N PHE A 70 8.33 -10.26 0.38
CA PHE A 70 7.11 -10.90 0.87
C PHE A 70 6.65 -12.00 -0.10
N PRO A 71 7.33 -13.16 -0.15
CA PRO A 71 6.99 -14.24 -1.10
C PRO A 71 5.67 -14.92 -0.78
N ALA A 72 5.20 -14.84 0.45
CA ALA A 72 3.95 -15.46 0.92
C ALA A 72 3.21 -14.54 1.91
N PRO A 73 2.62 -13.41 1.44
CA PRO A 73 2.04 -12.41 2.34
C PRO A 73 0.96 -12.97 3.28
N ALA A 74 0.08 -13.83 2.78
CA ALA A 74 -0.97 -14.45 3.61
C ALA A 74 -0.37 -15.24 4.79
N SER A 75 0.71 -15.97 4.58
CA SER A 75 1.43 -16.70 5.64
C SER A 75 2.11 -15.75 6.63
N PHE A 76 2.59 -14.62 6.17
CA PHE A 76 3.16 -13.58 7.04
C PHE A 76 2.09 -13.00 7.97
N PHE A 77 0.92 -12.61 7.46
CA PHE A 77 -0.16 -12.07 8.29
C PHE A 77 -0.77 -13.13 9.21
N GLU A 78 -0.86 -14.38 8.77
CA GLU A 78 -1.27 -15.48 9.66
C GLU A 78 -0.32 -15.58 10.86
N TRP A 79 0.98 -15.56 10.61
CA TRP A 79 1.98 -15.53 11.68
C TRP A 79 1.82 -14.29 12.57
N CYS A 80 1.62 -13.08 12.03
CA CYS A 80 1.37 -11.88 12.84
C CYS A 80 0.18 -12.09 13.81
N ARG A 81 -0.89 -12.76 13.35
CA ARG A 81 -2.02 -13.11 14.23
C ARG A 81 -1.63 -14.06 15.34
N THR A 82 -0.80 -15.08 15.05
CA THR A 82 -0.30 -15.99 16.10
C THR A 82 0.56 -15.30 17.15
N GLU A 83 1.29 -14.24 16.74
CA GLU A 83 2.05 -13.37 17.63
C GLU A 83 1.20 -12.31 18.34
N ASN A 84 -0.11 -12.32 18.14
CA ASN A 84 -1.05 -11.35 18.70
C ASN A 84 -0.73 -9.89 18.27
N LEU A 85 -0.26 -9.72 17.04
CA LEU A 85 0.04 -8.43 16.44
C LEU A 85 -1.10 -7.96 15.55
N LYS A 86 -1.41 -6.67 15.62
CA LYS A 86 -2.13 -5.96 14.57
C LYS A 86 -1.15 -5.47 13.51
N THR A 87 -1.62 -5.37 12.28
CA THR A 87 -0.78 -5.01 11.14
C THR A 87 -1.32 -3.84 10.36
N ALA A 88 -0.43 -2.98 9.92
CA ALA A 88 -0.75 -1.90 9.00
C ALA A 88 0.26 -1.85 7.85
N LEU A 89 -0.22 -1.46 6.67
CA LEU A 89 0.63 -1.14 5.53
C LEU A 89 0.58 0.35 5.23
N ASN A 90 1.74 0.92 4.88
CA ASN A 90 1.85 2.30 4.45
C ASN A 90 1.29 2.49 3.03
N LEU A 91 0.60 3.59 2.78
CA LEU A 91 0.03 3.96 1.49
C LEU A 91 0.40 5.38 1.08
N HIS A 92 0.77 5.52 -0.20
CA HIS A 92 0.98 6.80 -0.88
C HIS A 92 0.10 6.84 -2.15
N PRO A 93 -1.18 7.16 -2.06
CA PRO A 93 -2.13 6.91 -3.14
C PRO A 93 -2.09 7.92 -4.30
N ALA A 94 -1.22 8.93 -4.25
CA ALA A 94 -1.23 10.08 -5.17
C ALA A 94 -1.17 9.73 -6.66
N SER A 95 -0.46 8.66 -7.04
CA SER A 95 -0.35 8.24 -8.45
C SER A 95 -1.55 7.41 -8.93
N GLY A 96 -2.57 7.23 -8.09
CA GLY A 96 -3.73 6.43 -8.44
C GLY A 96 -3.40 4.97 -8.73
N ILE A 97 -4.03 4.39 -9.73
CA ILE A 97 -3.81 2.96 -10.07
C ILE A 97 -3.07 2.87 -11.40
N GLN A 98 -1.86 2.31 -11.36
CA GLN A 98 -0.99 2.21 -12.53
C GLN A 98 -1.28 0.94 -13.34
N PRO A 99 -1.10 0.95 -14.68
CA PRO A 99 -1.41 -0.20 -15.55
C PRO A 99 -0.61 -1.48 -15.25
N PHE A 100 0.53 -1.36 -14.59
CA PHE A 100 1.37 -2.50 -14.22
C PHE A 100 1.03 -3.12 -12.86
N GLU A 101 0.14 -2.49 -12.10
CA GLU A 101 -0.27 -2.98 -10.79
C GLU A 101 -1.17 -4.22 -10.91
N GLU A 102 -0.98 -5.16 -10.02
CA GLU A 102 -1.77 -6.39 -9.98
C GLU A 102 -3.28 -6.12 -9.91
N PRO A 103 -3.79 -5.15 -9.12
CA PRO A 103 -5.22 -4.85 -9.07
C PRO A 103 -5.76 -4.05 -10.26
N TYR A 104 -4.91 -3.59 -11.20
CA TYR A 104 -5.33 -2.64 -12.25
C TYR A 104 -6.54 -3.11 -13.04
N GLN A 105 -6.51 -4.35 -13.56
CA GLN A 105 -7.57 -4.83 -14.46
C GLN A 105 -8.94 -4.89 -13.73
N ARG A 106 -8.98 -5.45 -12.53
CA ARG A 106 -10.22 -5.53 -11.75
C ARG A 106 -10.72 -4.17 -11.29
N PHE A 107 -9.80 -3.23 -11.01
CA PHE A 107 -10.17 -1.87 -10.65
C PHE A 107 -10.79 -1.12 -11.83
N VAL A 108 -10.18 -1.14 -13.02
CA VAL A 108 -10.70 -0.41 -14.19
C VAL A 108 -12.06 -0.96 -14.65
N GLU A 109 -12.29 -2.27 -14.50
CA GLU A 109 -13.60 -2.88 -14.76
C GLU A 109 -14.67 -2.39 -13.77
N ALA A 110 -14.38 -2.40 -12.47
CA ALA A 110 -15.31 -1.95 -11.42
C ALA A 110 -15.59 -0.45 -11.52
N TYR A 111 -14.55 0.35 -11.70
CA TYR A 111 -14.70 1.81 -11.85
C TYR A 111 -15.32 2.19 -13.20
N GLY A 112 -15.14 1.39 -14.26
CA GLY A 112 -15.58 1.69 -15.62
C GLY A 112 -14.65 2.67 -16.33
N TRP A 113 -13.35 2.56 -16.10
CA TRP A 113 -12.34 3.35 -16.79
C TRP A 113 -12.22 2.98 -18.25
N THR A 114 -12.25 3.97 -19.16
CA THR A 114 -12.30 3.74 -20.60
C THR A 114 -10.97 3.91 -21.31
N GLU A 115 -10.01 4.59 -20.70
CA GLU A 115 -8.69 4.82 -21.28
C GLU A 115 -7.76 3.64 -21.02
N LYS A 116 -7.92 2.57 -21.81
CA LYS A 116 -7.16 1.32 -21.65
C LYS A 116 -5.66 1.54 -21.62
N GLY A 117 -4.99 0.91 -20.66
CA GLY A 117 -3.54 0.94 -20.51
C GLY A 117 -2.97 2.26 -19.98
N LYS A 118 -3.83 3.21 -19.58
CA LYS A 118 -3.42 4.43 -18.90
C LYS A 118 -3.65 4.35 -17.40
N SER A 119 -2.88 5.10 -16.65
CA SER A 119 -3.05 5.26 -15.21
C SER A 119 -4.43 5.83 -14.88
N VAL A 120 -5.02 5.35 -13.80
CA VAL A 120 -6.27 5.93 -13.29
C VAL A 120 -5.91 6.89 -12.17
N PRO A 121 -6.15 8.20 -12.33
CA PRO A 121 -5.82 9.18 -11.29
C PRO A 121 -6.53 8.90 -9.97
N PHE A 122 -5.90 9.28 -8.85
CA PHE A 122 -6.51 9.16 -7.52
C PHE A 122 -7.71 10.12 -7.38
N ARG A 123 -8.90 9.57 -7.15
CA ARG A 123 -10.16 10.31 -7.10
C ARG A 123 -11.05 9.82 -5.98
N ILE A 124 -10.51 9.76 -4.78
CA ILE A 124 -11.23 9.27 -3.59
C ILE A 124 -12.51 10.07 -3.27
N ASP A 125 -12.62 11.28 -3.80
CA ASP A 125 -13.79 12.14 -3.70
C ASP A 125 -14.94 11.77 -4.67
N GLU A 126 -14.73 10.79 -5.56
CA GLU A 126 -15.75 10.18 -6.40
C GLU A 126 -16.21 8.85 -5.80
N GLN A 127 -17.49 8.76 -5.40
CA GLN A 127 -18.01 7.56 -4.75
C GLN A 127 -17.71 6.27 -5.52
N LYS A 128 -17.94 6.27 -6.83
CA LYS A 128 -17.67 5.09 -7.66
C LYS A 128 -16.20 4.69 -7.69
N TRP A 129 -15.29 5.67 -7.65
CA TRP A 129 -13.86 5.41 -7.56
C TRP A 129 -13.51 4.82 -6.18
N ALA A 130 -14.07 5.41 -5.12
CA ALA A 130 -13.87 4.93 -3.76
C ALA A 130 -14.36 3.49 -3.59
N ASP A 131 -15.58 3.19 -4.05
CA ASP A 131 -16.13 1.83 -3.99
C ASP A 131 -15.23 0.83 -4.70
N ALA A 132 -14.83 1.14 -5.95
CA ALA A 132 -13.92 0.28 -6.70
C ALA A 132 -12.57 0.10 -5.99
N TYR A 133 -12.05 1.16 -5.36
CA TYR A 133 -10.77 1.13 -4.64
C TYR A 133 -10.83 0.23 -3.40
N PHE A 134 -11.84 0.41 -2.56
CA PHE A 134 -12.02 -0.43 -1.38
C PHE A 134 -12.30 -1.88 -1.76
N ASP A 135 -13.15 -2.13 -2.74
CA ASP A 135 -13.55 -3.50 -3.10
C ASP A 135 -12.44 -4.27 -3.82
N THR A 136 -11.72 -3.62 -4.74
CA THR A 136 -10.83 -4.32 -5.67
C THR A 136 -9.35 -4.11 -5.40
N VAL A 137 -8.97 -3.06 -4.69
CA VAL A 137 -7.58 -2.78 -4.35
C VAL A 137 -7.29 -3.11 -2.89
N LEU A 138 -7.94 -2.45 -1.93
CA LEU A 138 -7.64 -2.63 -0.51
C LEU A 138 -8.24 -3.90 0.10
N GLY A 139 -9.48 -4.22 -0.24
CA GLY A 139 -10.20 -5.37 0.31
C GLY A 139 -9.48 -6.71 0.16
N PRO A 140 -8.82 -7.02 -0.96
CA PRO A 140 -7.99 -8.24 -1.05
C PRO A 140 -6.85 -8.31 -0.04
N PHE A 141 -6.21 -7.20 0.30
CA PHE A 141 -5.17 -7.15 1.35
C PHE A 141 -5.77 -7.35 2.75
N GLU A 142 -6.92 -6.75 3.02
CA GLU A 142 -7.63 -6.92 4.29
C GLU A 142 -8.05 -8.39 4.50
N LYS A 143 -8.50 -9.06 3.45
CA LYS A 143 -8.87 -10.49 3.48
C LYS A 143 -7.71 -11.41 3.86
N ILE A 144 -6.49 -11.06 3.51
CA ILE A 144 -5.31 -11.85 3.88
C ILE A 144 -4.72 -11.46 5.23
N GLY A 145 -5.19 -10.35 5.86
CA GLY A 145 -4.87 -10.04 7.24
C GLY A 145 -4.33 -8.67 7.54
N VAL A 146 -4.38 -7.72 6.62
CA VAL A 146 -4.10 -6.31 6.92
C VAL A 146 -5.24 -5.76 7.78
N ASP A 147 -4.94 -5.26 8.97
CA ASP A 147 -5.95 -4.79 9.92
C ASP A 147 -6.36 -3.34 9.63
N PHE A 148 -5.44 -2.48 9.21
CA PHE A 148 -5.71 -1.09 8.88
C PHE A 148 -4.61 -0.49 7.99
N TRP A 149 -4.78 0.78 7.56
CA TRP A 149 -3.94 1.44 6.58
C TRP A 149 -3.33 2.71 7.16
N TRP A 150 -2.04 2.92 6.87
CA TRP A 150 -1.37 4.18 7.16
C TRP A 150 -1.32 5.02 5.88
N LEU A 151 -2.23 5.99 5.75
CA LEU A 151 -2.20 6.98 4.69
C LEU A 151 -1.12 8.03 4.98
N ASP A 152 -0.07 8.02 4.18
CA ASP A 152 1.05 8.95 4.30
C ASP A 152 0.81 10.20 3.43
N TRP A 153 1.81 11.07 3.34
CA TRP A 153 1.68 12.41 2.78
C TRP A 153 1.47 12.50 1.27
N GLN A 154 1.77 11.48 0.51
CA GLN A 154 1.64 11.43 -0.95
C GLN A 154 0.19 11.16 -1.37
N GLN A 155 -0.60 12.22 -1.51
CA GLN A 155 -1.99 12.18 -1.94
C GLN A 155 -2.19 13.05 -3.17
N TRP A 156 -3.36 12.92 -3.84
CA TRP A 156 -3.65 13.68 -5.06
C TRP A 156 -3.74 15.19 -4.79
N LYS A 157 -3.36 15.99 -5.78
CA LYS A 157 -3.29 17.46 -5.63
C LYS A 157 -4.63 18.16 -5.71
N GLN A 158 -5.63 17.55 -6.33
CA GLN A 158 -6.91 18.20 -6.63
C GLN A 158 -8.08 17.24 -6.48
N SER A 159 -9.20 17.76 -6.04
CA SER A 159 -10.49 17.09 -6.07
C SER A 159 -11.53 17.97 -6.74
N LYS A 160 -12.73 17.43 -7.00
CA LYS A 160 -13.89 18.23 -7.44
C LYS A 160 -14.36 19.24 -6.40
N TYR A 161 -13.98 19.06 -5.13
CA TYR A 161 -14.40 19.91 -4.03
C TYR A 161 -13.32 20.89 -3.58
N THR A 162 -12.07 20.51 -3.70
CA THR A 162 -10.94 21.33 -3.26
C THR A 162 -9.85 21.36 -4.33
N LYS A 163 -9.14 22.47 -4.44
CA LYS A 163 -8.01 22.61 -5.37
C LYS A 163 -6.72 21.97 -4.81
N ASN A 164 -6.73 21.57 -3.55
CA ASN A 164 -5.58 20.98 -2.88
C ASN A 164 -6.04 19.84 -1.99
N LEU A 165 -5.49 18.66 -2.21
CA LEU A 165 -5.74 17.45 -1.42
C LEU A 165 -4.48 16.97 -0.69
N SER A 166 -3.52 17.84 -0.39
CA SER A 166 -2.34 17.41 0.34
C SER A 166 -2.70 17.10 1.80
N ASN A 167 -2.65 15.84 2.18
CA ASN A 167 -2.72 15.38 3.59
C ASN A 167 -3.84 15.95 4.48
N THR A 168 -4.98 16.30 3.90
CA THR A 168 -6.09 16.94 4.62
C THR A 168 -7.27 16.00 4.88
N PHE A 169 -7.04 14.70 4.89
CA PHE A 169 -8.03 13.67 5.19
C PHE A 169 -7.63 12.79 6.36
#